data_39437abd199ea0dab6eeb8a4428a6bf4
#
_entry.id   39437abd199ea0dab6eeb8a4428a6bf4
#
_cell.length_a   1.000
_cell.length_b   1.000
_cell.length_c   1.000
_cell.angle_alpha   90.00
_cell.angle_beta   90.00
_cell.angle_gamma   90.00
#
_symmetry.space_group_name_H-M   'P 1'
#
loop_
_entity.id
_entity.type
_entity.pdbx_description
1 polymer ?
#
loop_
_entity_poly.entity_id
_entity_poly.type
_entity_poly.pdbx_seq_one_letter_code
_entity_poly.pdbx_strand_id
1 'polypeptide(L)'
;MLTILHASDLQFGKPFRPRAGEAFRNLAFDVMPHLIVVSGDLTQRAKPREFKAAWDFLQRLPTVPLVVTPGNHDVPLYRIWERAVTPFWRWRHHIPRDVDSVVRVAGSMIVGLNSASPYRAIVNGRIQRHQLTFARKAFDETPPGGPRVLVVHHHFVSPPDGEGGAPLPGGRKILQKIEDMQVDVVLTGHIHQTFIASSRDVIPGDRAGVPLIHTGTTTSRRGRGPEHRKNSCNIVKVLEDTIEVTPHFFESRGSAFEPGEMVSVPRPGTPMKTAYPGTFPQED
;
A
#
# COMPACT_ATOMS: atom_id res chain seq x y z
N MET A 1 15.26 13.27 2.26
CA MET A 1 14.23 12.99 1.24
C MET A 1 14.18 11.49 0.94
N LEU A 2 13.01 10.88 1.00
CA LEU A 2 12.77 9.47 0.63
C LEU A 2 11.78 9.44 -0.55
N THR A 3 12.15 8.79 -1.65
CA THR A 3 11.26 8.57 -2.82
C THR A 3 10.83 7.12 -2.86
N ILE A 4 9.52 6.89 -2.85
CA ILE A 4 8.89 5.56 -2.86
C ILE A 4 8.06 5.42 -4.15
N LEU A 5 8.23 4.32 -4.87
CA LEU A 5 7.29 3.89 -5.89
C LEU A 5 6.31 2.89 -5.25
N HIS A 6 5.06 3.31 -5.07
CA HIS A 6 4.03 2.55 -4.37
C HIS A 6 3.06 1.92 -5.37
N ALA A 7 3.01 0.61 -5.37
CA ALA A 7 2.12 -0.24 -6.14
C ALA A 7 1.26 -1.12 -5.22
N SER A 8 0.15 -1.65 -5.73
CA SER A 8 -0.71 -2.62 -5.06
C SER A 8 -1.46 -3.48 -6.06
N ASP A 9 -2.05 -4.56 -5.58
CA ASP A 9 -3.03 -5.34 -6.33
C ASP A 9 -2.54 -5.75 -7.72
N LEU A 10 -1.32 -6.33 -7.76
CA LEU A 10 -0.74 -6.84 -9.01
C LEU A 10 -1.58 -7.97 -9.60
N GLN A 11 -2.15 -8.81 -8.74
CA GLN A 11 -3.12 -9.87 -9.02
C GLN A 11 -2.72 -10.77 -10.21
N PHE A 12 -1.49 -11.30 -10.14
CA PHE A 12 -1.03 -12.28 -11.10
C PHE A 12 -2.02 -13.43 -11.22
N GLY A 13 -2.39 -13.74 -12.46
CA GLY A 13 -3.45 -14.69 -12.80
C GLY A 13 -4.32 -14.12 -13.91
N LYS A 14 -5.62 -14.51 -13.94
CA LYS A 14 -6.54 -14.16 -15.01
C LYS A 14 -6.74 -12.63 -15.21
N PRO A 15 -6.78 -11.78 -14.17
CA PRO A 15 -6.97 -10.34 -14.36
C PRO A 15 -5.68 -9.57 -14.68
N PHE A 16 -4.51 -10.17 -14.58
CA PHE A 16 -3.23 -9.50 -14.85
C PHE A 16 -3.15 -8.95 -16.27
N ARG A 17 -2.61 -7.74 -16.42
CA ARG A 17 -2.41 -7.02 -17.68
C ARG A 17 -0.92 -6.91 -17.99
N PRO A 18 -0.37 -7.71 -18.90
CA PRO A 18 1.07 -7.67 -19.21
C PRO A 18 1.58 -6.30 -19.65
N ARG A 19 0.77 -5.54 -20.43
CA ARG A 19 1.14 -4.19 -20.88
C ARG A 19 1.27 -3.21 -19.71
N ALA A 20 0.35 -3.25 -18.74
CA ALA A 20 0.45 -2.43 -17.54
C ALA A 20 1.66 -2.83 -16.68
N GLY A 21 1.95 -4.13 -16.58
CA GLY A 21 3.15 -4.62 -15.91
C GLY A 21 4.44 -4.11 -16.55
N GLU A 22 4.52 -4.15 -17.88
CA GLU A 22 5.69 -3.64 -18.61
C GLU A 22 5.84 -2.12 -18.45
N ALA A 23 4.74 -1.37 -18.57
CA ALA A 23 4.73 0.08 -18.35
C ALA A 23 5.14 0.45 -16.91
N PHE A 24 4.68 -0.31 -15.89
CA PHE A 24 5.11 -0.10 -14.51
C PHE A 24 6.61 -0.38 -14.32
N ARG A 25 7.13 -1.43 -14.93
CA ARG A 25 8.56 -1.72 -14.92
C ARG A 25 9.37 -0.57 -15.52
N ASN A 26 8.95 -0.05 -16.67
CA ASN A 26 9.62 1.09 -17.32
C ASN A 26 9.58 2.33 -16.41
N LEU A 27 8.43 2.68 -15.84
CA LEU A 27 8.32 3.76 -14.87
C LEU A 27 9.28 3.56 -13.68
N ALA A 28 9.41 2.32 -13.17
CA ALA A 28 10.32 2.05 -12.07
C ALA A 28 11.78 2.32 -12.42
N PHE A 29 12.21 2.02 -13.65
CA PHE A 29 13.54 2.37 -14.15
C PHE A 29 13.72 3.86 -14.40
N ASP A 30 12.70 4.54 -14.90
CA ASP A 30 12.77 5.98 -15.16
C ASP A 30 12.85 6.80 -13.86
N VAL A 31 12.09 6.38 -12.84
CA VAL A 31 12.05 7.05 -11.53
C VAL A 31 13.26 6.72 -10.65
N MET A 32 13.81 5.50 -10.75
CA MET A 32 14.87 4.99 -9.87
C MET A 32 14.62 5.35 -8.40
N PRO A 33 13.53 4.84 -7.79
CA PRO A 33 13.14 5.21 -6.43
C PRO A 33 14.14 4.67 -5.39
N HIS A 34 14.15 5.24 -4.19
CA HIS A 34 14.91 4.69 -3.07
C HIS A 34 14.31 3.36 -2.57
N LEU A 35 13.01 3.16 -2.79
CA LEU A 35 12.24 2.00 -2.31
C LEU A 35 11.08 1.72 -3.26
N ILE A 36 10.83 0.45 -3.54
CA ILE A 36 9.58 -0.01 -4.15
C ILE A 36 8.72 -0.67 -3.06
N VAL A 37 7.44 -0.30 -3.01
CA VAL A 37 6.44 -0.89 -2.11
C VAL A 37 5.34 -1.55 -2.93
N VAL A 38 4.99 -2.79 -2.58
CA VAL A 38 3.80 -3.46 -3.09
C VAL A 38 2.89 -3.82 -1.91
N SER A 39 1.84 -3.06 -1.72
CA SER A 39 0.95 -3.16 -0.57
C SER A 39 -0.12 -4.25 -0.72
N GLY A 40 0.27 -5.45 -1.15
CA GLY A 40 -0.54 -6.66 -1.12
C GLY A 40 -1.16 -7.09 -2.44
N ASP A 41 -1.86 -8.21 -2.39
CA ASP A 41 -2.54 -8.87 -3.50
C ASP A 41 -1.63 -9.11 -4.71
N LEU A 42 -0.51 -9.79 -4.47
CA LEU A 42 0.40 -10.22 -5.54
C LEU A 42 -0.30 -11.20 -6.51
N THR A 43 -1.19 -12.03 -5.96
CA THR A 43 -1.86 -13.11 -6.70
C THR A 43 -3.35 -12.90 -6.79
N GLN A 44 -4.02 -13.57 -7.74
CA GLN A 44 -5.48 -13.59 -7.81
C GLN A 44 -6.12 -14.67 -6.93
N ARG A 45 -5.47 -15.82 -6.73
CA ARG A 45 -6.04 -17.00 -6.09
C ARG A 45 -5.04 -17.80 -5.26
N ALA A 46 -3.95 -17.18 -4.85
CA ALA A 46 -2.86 -17.81 -4.10
C ALA A 46 -2.36 -19.13 -4.72
N LYS A 47 -2.26 -19.22 -6.04
CA LYS A 47 -1.75 -20.41 -6.73
C LYS A 47 -0.22 -20.36 -6.84
N PRO A 48 0.49 -21.51 -6.77
CA PRO A 48 1.95 -21.53 -6.91
C PRO A 48 2.45 -20.79 -8.15
N ARG A 49 1.81 -21.04 -9.30
CA ARG A 49 2.17 -20.38 -10.57
C ARG A 49 1.97 -18.86 -10.55
N GLU A 50 0.99 -18.37 -9.78
CA GLU A 50 0.70 -16.94 -9.65
C GLU A 50 1.77 -16.28 -8.77
N PHE A 51 2.15 -16.91 -7.66
CA PHE A 51 3.26 -16.44 -6.81
C PHE A 51 4.59 -16.45 -7.55
N LYS A 52 4.89 -17.56 -8.29
CA LYS A 52 6.10 -17.62 -9.09
C LYS A 52 6.16 -16.48 -10.12
N ALA A 53 5.08 -16.26 -10.87
CA ALA A 53 5.02 -15.21 -11.87
C ALA A 53 5.13 -13.80 -11.26
N ALA A 54 4.52 -13.59 -10.09
CA ALA A 54 4.63 -12.35 -9.34
C ALA A 54 6.08 -12.10 -8.89
N TRP A 55 6.73 -13.12 -8.34
CA TRP A 55 8.12 -13.00 -7.90
C TRP A 55 9.08 -12.78 -9.08
N ASP A 56 8.93 -13.56 -10.16
CA ASP A 56 9.72 -13.39 -11.39
C ASP A 56 9.55 -11.97 -11.98
N PHE A 57 8.37 -11.36 -11.83
CA PHE A 57 8.13 -9.97 -12.22
C PHE A 57 8.85 -8.98 -11.31
N LEU A 58 8.72 -9.13 -9.99
CA LEU A 58 9.35 -8.25 -9.01
C LEU A 58 10.88 -8.26 -9.14
N GLN A 59 11.47 -9.40 -9.46
CA GLN A 59 12.93 -9.52 -9.71
C GLN A 59 13.41 -8.79 -10.97
N ARG A 60 12.51 -8.41 -11.88
CA ARG A 60 12.84 -7.62 -13.09
C ARG A 60 12.70 -6.12 -12.90
N LEU A 61 12.28 -5.66 -11.72
CA LEU A 61 12.29 -4.25 -11.33
C LEU A 61 13.73 -3.79 -11.02
N PRO A 62 13.99 -2.47 -10.93
CA PRO A 62 15.30 -1.97 -10.50
C PRO A 62 15.77 -2.61 -9.20
N THR A 63 17.08 -2.82 -9.08
CA THR A 63 17.71 -3.41 -7.88
C THR A 63 17.76 -2.37 -6.75
N VAL A 64 16.62 -2.11 -6.14
CA VAL A 64 16.44 -1.23 -4.98
C VAL A 64 15.75 -2.00 -3.85
N PRO A 65 15.80 -1.53 -2.60
CA PRO A 65 15.01 -2.11 -1.52
C PRO A 65 13.55 -2.30 -1.91
N LEU A 66 12.96 -3.44 -1.51
CA LEU A 66 11.60 -3.84 -1.85
C LEU A 66 10.86 -4.27 -0.58
N VAL A 67 9.70 -3.66 -0.34
CA VAL A 67 8.73 -4.10 0.68
C VAL A 67 7.50 -4.66 -0.02
N VAL A 68 7.13 -5.88 0.35
CA VAL A 68 5.88 -6.52 -0.09
C VAL A 68 5.13 -7.03 1.13
N THR A 69 3.82 -6.84 1.17
CA THR A 69 2.94 -7.39 2.21
C THR A 69 1.92 -8.32 1.57
N PRO A 70 1.41 -9.35 2.25
CA PRO A 70 0.30 -10.13 1.74
C PRO A 70 -1.01 -9.33 1.73
N GLY A 71 -1.83 -9.57 0.70
CA GLY A 71 -3.23 -9.16 0.69
C GLY A 71 -4.18 -10.34 0.88
N ASN A 72 -5.48 -10.07 0.81
CA ASN A 72 -6.49 -11.11 1.01
C ASN A 72 -6.54 -12.14 -0.15
N HIS A 73 -6.14 -11.79 -1.36
CA HIS A 73 -6.03 -12.70 -2.50
C HIS A 73 -4.79 -13.60 -2.43
N ASP A 74 -3.81 -13.27 -1.58
CA ASP A 74 -2.63 -14.10 -1.33
C ASP A 74 -2.89 -15.23 -0.31
N VAL A 75 -4.09 -15.23 0.30
CA VAL A 75 -4.59 -16.32 1.16
C VAL A 75 -5.46 -17.27 0.33
N PRO A 76 -5.32 -18.61 0.48
CA PRO A 76 -6.07 -19.59 -0.30
C PRO A 76 -7.56 -19.57 0.03
N LEU A 77 -8.39 -18.92 -0.80
CA LEU A 77 -9.81 -18.74 -0.56
C LEU A 77 -10.59 -20.08 -0.59
N TYR A 78 -10.34 -20.90 -1.59
CA TYR A 78 -11.10 -22.14 -1.83
C TYR A 78 -10.47 -23.40 -1.25
N ARG A 79 -9.24 -23.34 -0.83
CA ARG A 79 -8.51 -24.45 -0.20
C ARG A 79 -8.64 -24.32 1.33
N ILE A 80 -9.81 -24.70 1.84
CA ILE A 80 -10.21 -24.45 3.23
C ILE A 80 -9.22 -25.04 4.23
N TRP A 81 -8.75 -26.25 4.02
CA TRP A 81 -7.78 -26.93 4.90
C TRP A 81 -6.42 -26.22 4.90
N GLU A 82 -5.91 -25.87 3.72
CA GLU A 82 -4.66 -25.11 3.61
C GLU A 82 -4.78 -23.74 4.31
N ARG A 83 -5.92 -23.06 4.10
CA ARG A 83 -6.22 -21.80 4.76
C ARG A 83 -6.28 -21.91 6.29
N ALA A 84 -6.85 -23.01 6.81
CA ALA A 84 -7.00 -23.22 8.23
C ALA A 84 -5.68 -23.56 8.93
N VAL A 85 -4.82 -24.35 8.30
CA VAL A 85 -3.60 -24.89 8.95
C VAL A 85 -2.34 -24.10 8.57
N THR A 86 -2.19 -23.72 7.29
CA THR A 86 -0.96 -23.10 6.78
C THR A 86 -1.25 -21.97 5.78
N PRO A 87 -2.00 -20.93 6.17
CA PRO A 87 -2.53 -19.92 5.23
C PRO A 87 -1.47 -19.19 4.41
N PHE A 88 -0.28 -19.00 4.95
CA PHE A 88 0.83 -18.32 4.30
C PHE A 88 1.97 -19.24 3.87
N TRP A 89 1.74 -20.57 3.81
CA TRP A 89 2.78 -21.52 3.39
C TRP A 89 3.29 -21.23 1.97
N ARG A 90 2.36 -20.96 1.03
CA ARG A 90 2.73 -20.66 -0.35
C ARG A 90 3.44 -19.32 -0.48
N TRP A 91 3.03 -18.31 0.28
CA TRP A 91 3.77 -17.06 0.38
C TRP A 91 5.22 -17.34 0.79
N ARG A 92 5.45 -17.96 1.94
CA ARG A 92 6.80 -18.24 2.44
C ARG A 92 7.65 -19.12 1.52
N HIS A 93 7.01 -19.98 0.71
CA HIS A 93 7.71 -20.85 -0.24
C HIS A 93 8.16 -20.12 -1.50
N HIS A 94 7.38 -19.14 -1.99
CA HIS A 94 7.63 -18.49 -3.27
C HIS A 94 8.15 -17.06 -3.14
N ILE A 95 7.80 -16.35 -2.08
CA ILE A 95 8.23 -14.98 -1.81
C ILE A 95 9.26 -15.02 -0.69
N PRO A 96 10.55 -14.74 -0.95
CA PRO A 96 11.60 -14.78 0.07
C PRO A 96 11.56 -13.52 0.95
N ARG A 97 10.40 -13.24 1.52
CA ARG A 97 10.10 -12.13 2.44
C ARG A 97 9.13 -12.61 3.50
N ASP A 98 9.35 -12.19 4.72
CA ASP A 98 8.40 -12.41 5.81
C ASP A 98 7.10 -11.67 5.55
N VAL A 99 6.03 -12.16 6.16
CA VAL A 99 4.70 -11.53 6.06
C VAL A 99 4.64 -10.19 6.80
N ASP A 100 5.37 -10.07 7.90
CA ASP A 100 5.69 -8.80 8.58
C ASP A 100 7.19 -8.54 8.38
N SER A 101 7.57 -7.35 7.96
CA SER A 101 8.94 -7.04 7.55
C SER A 101 9.38 -5.64 7.97
N VAL A 102 10.70 -5.46 8.09
CA VAL A 102 11.32 -4.17 8.33
C VAL A 102 12.40 -3.94 7.29
N VAL A 103 12.41 -2.76 6.69
CA VAL A 103 13.44 -2.32 5.75
C VAL A 103 13.96 -0.95 6.18
N ARG A 104 15.28 -0.80 6.20
CA ARG A 104 15.94 0.47 6.45
C ARG A 104 16.54 0.98 5.15
N VAL A 105 16.18 2.20 4.77
CA VAL A 105 16.69 2.83 3.54
C VAL A 105 16.72 4.34 3.66
N ALA A 106 17.78 4.97 3.20
CA ALA A 106 17.94 6.43 3.19
C ALA A 106 17.63 7.11 4.55
N GLY A 107 18.04 6.50 5.67
CA GLY A 107 17.76 7.00 7.01
C GLY A 107 16.33 6.81 7.49
N SER A 108 15.50 6.12 6.73
CA SER A 108 14.08 5.87 7.02
C SER A 108 13.85 4.46 7.55
N MET A 109 12.78 4.28 8.29
CA MET A 109 12.28 2.98 8.75
C MET A 109 10.95 2.65 8.07
N ILE A 110 10.91 1.53 7.36
CA ILE A 110 9.72 1.06 6.66
C ILE A 110 9.28 -0.27 7.27
N VAL A 111 8.05 -0.33 7.75
CA VAL A 111 7.47 -1.52 8.36
C VAL A 111 6.30 -2.00 7.51
N GLY A 112 6.39 -3.21 6.98
CA GLY A 112 5.30 -3.91 6.33
C GLY A 112 4.59 -4.81 7.32
N LEU A 113 3.26 -4.70 7.47
CA LEU A 113 2.46 -5.58 8.30
C LEU A 113 1.45 -6.36 7.47
N ASN A 114 1.39 -7.65 7.70
CA ASN A 114 0.35 -8.50 7.13
C ASN A 114 -1.01 -8.20 7.77
N SER A 115 -1.89 -7.59 7.02
CA SER A 115 -3.28 -7.38 7.45
C SER A 115 -4.26 -8.44 6.91
N ALA A 116 -3.83 -9.40 6.10
CA ALA A 116 -4.69 -10.48 5.61
C ALA A 116 -5.08 -11.42 6.76
N SER A 117 -6.37 -11.69 6.88
CA SER A 117 -6.92 -12.54 7.95
C SER A 117 -7.52 -13.82 7.39
N PRO A 118 -6.85 -14.99 7.53
CA PRO A 118 -7.32 -16.25 6.96
C PRO A 118 -8.53 -16.84 7.69
N TYR A 119 -8.75 -16.48 8.96
CA TYR A 119 -9.73 -17.13 9.83
C TYR A 119 -11.07 -16.40 9.97
N ARG A 120 -11.18 -15.17 9.45
CA ARG A 120 -12.40 -14.34 9.49
C ARG A 120 -12.80 -13.91 8.11
N ALA A 121 -13.78 -13.02 8.01
CA ALA A 121 -14.12 -12.43 6.73
C ALA A 121 -12.86 -11.93 6.03
N ILE A 122 -12.42 -12.64 4.99
CA ILE A 122 -11.11 -12.47 4.34
C ILE A 122 -10.94 -11.03 3.83
N VAL A 123 -12.05 -10.40 3.46
CA VAL A 123 -12.07 -9.06 2.85
C VAL A 123 -11.73 -7.95 3.84
N ASN A 124 -12.01 -8.12 5.14
CA ASN A 124 -11.93 -7.01 6.09
C ASN A 124 -10.57 -6.85 6.78
N GLY A 125 -9.69 -7.83 6.66
CA GLY A 125 -8.36 -7.77 7.27
C GLY A 125 -8.35 -7.74 8.80
N ARG A 126 -7.16 -7.75 9.35
CA ARG A 126 -6.91 -7.58 10.80
C ARG A 126 -5.44 -7.26 11.06
N ILE A 127 -5.16 -6.32 11.97
CA ILE A 127 -3.84 -6.13 12.57
C ILE A 127 -3.90 -6.59 14.02
N GLN A 128 -2.93 -7.41 14.43
CA GLN A 128 -2.87 -8.02 15.76
C GLN A 128 -1.99 -7.19 16.70
N ARG A 129 -2.17 -7.38 18.02
CA ARG A 129 -1.39 -6.62 19.02
C ARG A 129 0.12 -6.84 18.92
N HIS A 130 0.55 -8.07 18.66
CA HIS A 130 1.98 -8.38 18.51
C HIS A 130 2.60 -7.69 17.30
N GLN A 131 1.85 -7.49 16.20
CA GLN A 131 2.30 -6.76 15.03
C GLN A 131 2.49 -5.26 15.33
N LEU A 132 1.61 -4.65 16.13
CA LEU A 132 1.78 -3.28 16.59
C LEU A 132 2.98 -3.14 17.53
N THR A 133 3.25 -4.14 18.38
CA THR A 133 4.47 -4.16 19.19
C THR A 133 5.73 -4.31 18.34
N PHE A 134 5.68 -5.16 17.31
CA PHE A 134 6.75 -5.32 16.34
C PHE A 134 7.03 -4.00 15.60
N ALA A 135 5.98 -3.32 15.11
CA ALA A 135 6.11 -2.04 14.42
C ALA A 135 6.72 -0.96 15.34
N ARG A 136 6.22 -0.85 16.59
CA ARG A 136 6.76 0.10 17.58
C ARG A 136 8.25 -0.12 17.79
N LYS A 137 8.66 -1.36 18.09
CA LYS A 137 10.07 -1.69 18.29
C LYS A 137 10.94 -1.30 17.10
N ALA A 138 10.45 -1.53 15.87
CA ALA A 138 11.18 -1.12 14.68
C ALA A 138 11.25 0.41 14.55
N PHE A 139 10.14 1.12 14.76
CA PHE A 139 10.12 2.58 14.67
C PHE A 139 10.91 3.29 15.77
N ASP A 140 11.03 2.70 16.97
CA ASP A 140 11.87 3.23 18.04
C ASP A 140 13.37 3.25 17.65
N GLU A 141 13.78 2.40 16.68
CA GLU A 141 15.14 2.38 16.13
C GLU A 141 15.34 3.35 14.94
N THR A 142 14.34 4.17 14.58
CA THR A 142 14.48 5.13 13.49
C THR A 142 15.45 6.25 13.89
N PRO A 143 16.42 6.60 13.04
CA PRO A 143 17.28 7.74 13.30
C PRO A 143 16.47 9.03 13.52
N PRO A 144 16.97 9.98 14.34
CA PRO A 144 16.30 11.27 14.55
C PRO A 144 15.97 11.96 13.22
N GLY A 145 14.70 12.40 13.06
CA GLY A 145 14.20 13.03 11.83
C GLY A 145 13.96 12.07 10.66
N GLY A 146 14.34 10.80 10.80
CA GLY A 146 14.14 9.79 9.76
C GLY A 146 12.65 9.49 9.52
N PRO A 147 12.20 9.35 8.25
CA PRO A 147 10.85 8.97 7.93
C PRO A 147 10.45 7.58 8.47
N ARG A 148 9.23 7.48 8.99
CA ARG A 148 8.58 6.26 9.47
C ARG A 148 7.41 5.92 8.56
N VAL A 149 7.51 4.85 7.80
CA VAL A 149 6.51 4.44 6.80
C VAL A 149 5.90 3.11 7.21
N LEU A 150 4.58 3.06 7.32
CA LEU A 150 3.84 1.83 7.55
C LEU A 150 3.18 1.36 6.24
N VAL A 151 3.32 0.08 5.92
CA VAL A 151 2.70 -0.54 4.75
C VAL A 151 1.76 -1.64 5.21
N VAL A 152 0.49 -1.54 4.81
CA VAL A 152 -0.54 -2.56 5.05
C VAL A 152 -1.44 -2.68 3.81
N HIS A 153 -2.07 -3.84 3.62
CA HIS A 153 -2.95 -4.00 2.47
C HIS A 153 -4.32 -3.34 2.67
N HIS A 154 -5.00 -3.65 3.80
CA HIS A 154 -6.38 -3.20 4.04
C HIS A 154 -6.45 -1.74 4.50
N HIS A 155 -7.51 -1.05 4.08
CA HIS A 155 -7.75 0.36 4.34
C HIS A 155 -8.32 0.65 5.74
N PHE A 156 -8.09 1.85 6.24
CA PHE A 156 -8.56 2.33 7.54
C PHE A 156 -9.79 3.23 7.45
N VAL A 157 -10.00 3.85 6.30
CA VAL A 157 -11.10 4.78 6.01
C VAL A 157 -11.75 4.37 4.70
N SER A 158 -13.05 4.59 4.58
CA SER A 158 -13.77 4.33 3.33
C SER A 158 -13.36 5.33 2.25
N PRO A 159 -13.36 4.93 0.96
CA PRO A 159 -13.15 5.87 -0.12
C PRO A 159 -14.29 6.90 -0.18
N PRO A 160 -14.06 8.06 -0.84
CA PRO A 160 -15.03 9.17 -0.88
C PRO A 160 -16.38 8.80 -1.49
N ASP A 161 -16.38 7.89 -2.46
CA ASP A 161 -17.60 7.39 -3.12
C ASP A 161 -18.35 6.33 -2.29
N GLY A 162 -17.82 5.92 -1.14
CA GLY A 162 -18.39 4.88 -0.29
C GLY A 162 -18.25 3.45 -0.84
N GLU A 163 -17.64 3.27 -2.00
CA GLU A 163 -17.44 1.97 -2.64
C GLU A 163 -16.12 1.31 -2.20
N GLY A 164 -16.10 0.28 -1.46
CA GLY A 164 -14.82 -0.37 -1.07
C GLY A 164 -14.96 -1.37 0.07
N GLY A 165 -16.16 -1.46 0.61
CA GLY A 165 -16.42 -2.31 1.76
C GLY A 165 -16.04 -1.65 3.10
N ALA A 166 -16.19 -2.41 4.18
CA ALA A 166 -15.92 -1.89 5.51
C ALA A 166 -14.40 -1.74 5.75
N PRO A 167 -13.97 -0.64 6.36
CA PRO A 167 -12.59 -0.45 6.80
C PRO A 167 -12.14 -1.53 7.79
N LEU A 168 -10.84 -1.61 8.00
CA LEU A 168 -10.21 -2.55 8.92
C LEU A 168 -10.83 -2.46 10.32
N PRO A 169 -11.34 -3.60 10.88
CA PRO A 169 -12.01 -3.61 12.17
C PRO A 169 -11.12 -3.04 13.30
N GLY A 170 -11.68 -2.09 14.06
CA GLY A 170 -10.93 -1.39 15.12
C GLY A 170 -9.93 -0.36 14.58
N GLY A 171 -10.06 0.04 13.31
CA GLY A 171 -9.16 0.95 12.60
C GLY A 171 -8.84 2.22 13.38
N ARG A 172 -9.84 2.87 14.00
CA ARG A 172 -9.63 4.07 14.84
C ARG A 172 -8.60 3.83 15.96
N LYS A 173 -8.73 2.73 16.72
CA LYS A 173 -7.79 2.40 17.81
C LYS A 173 -6.40 2.04 17.29
N ILE A 174 -6.34 1.45 16.11
CA ILE A 174 -5.07 1.12 15.46
C ILE A 174 -4.39 2.40 14.97
N LEU A 175 -5.14 3.31 14.34
CA LEU A 175 -4.63 4.60 13.89
C LEU A 175 -4.12 5.45 15.06
N GLN A 176 -4.79 5.45 16.22
CA GLN A 176 -4.27 6.10 17.43
C GLN A 176 -2.87 5.57 17.80
N LYS A 177 -2.68 4.23 17.75
CA LYS A 177 -1.36 3.63 18.02
C LYS A 177 -0.33 3.95 16.94
N ILE A 178 -0.75 4.10 15.70
CA ILE A 178 0.10 4.53 14.58
C ILE A 178 0.56 5.97 14.80
N GLU A 179 -0.32 6.86 15.23
CA GLU A 179 0.04 8.23 15.64
C GLU A 179 1.02 8.24 16.84
N ASP A 180 0.76 7.43 17.86
CA ASP A 180 1.66 7.27 19.02
C ASP A 180 3.06 6.74 18.66
N MET A 181 3.20 6.06 17.52
CA MET A 181 4.46 5.60 16.96
C MET A 181 5.13 6.66 16.08
N GLN A 182 4.51 7.82 15.92
CA GLN A 182 4.97 8.92 15.06
C GLN A 182 5.22 8.45 13.62
N VAL A 183 4.32 7.65 13.08
CA VAL A 183 4.36 7.24 11.68
C VAL A 183 4.05 8.45 10.81
N ASP A 184 4.87 8.68 9.78
CA ASP A 184 4.71 9.80 8.87
C ASP A 184 3.67 9.54 7.79
N VAL A 185 3.57 8.29 7.32
CA VAL A 185 2.64 7.91 6.24
C VAL A 185 2.29 6.44 6.32
N VAL A 186 1.04 6.12 5.97
CA VAL A 186 0.56 4.75 5.78
C VAL A 186 0.26 4.53 4.30
N LEU A 187 0.81 3.47 3.72
CA LEU A 187 0.59 3.05 2.34
C LEU A 187 -0.31 1.83 2.29
N THR A 188 -1.40 1.90 1.51
CA THR A 188 -2.41 0.83 1.41
C THR A 188 -2.86 0.55 -0.02
N GLY A 189 -3.57 -0.57 -0.23
CA GLY A 189 -4.21 -0.95 -1.49
C GLY A 189 -5.65 -1.39 -1.27
N HIS A 190 -6.02 -2.59 -1.78
CA HIS A 190 -7.26 -3.31 -1.52
C HIS A 190 -8.52 -2.78 -2.22
N ILE A 191 -8.73 -1.47 -2.24
CA ILE A 191 -9.96 -0.85 -2.75
C ILE A 191 -9.96 -0.78 -4.28
N HIS A 192 -8.78 -0.88 -4.90
CA HIS A 192 -8.56 -0.74 -6.34
C HIS A 192 -8.87 0.67 -6.87
N GLN A 193 -8.70 1.67 -6.03
CA GLN A 193 -8.91 3.08 -6.31
C GLN A 193 -7.85 3.92 -5.57
N THR A 194 -7.33 4.93 -6.23
CA THR A 194 -6.34 5.86 -5.67
C THR A 194 -7.04 7.03 -4.98
N PHE A 195 -6.71 7.27 -3.74
CA PHE A 195 -7.10 8.48 -3.00
C PHE A 195 -6.18 8.71 -1.80
N ILE A 196 -6.23 9.90 -1.26
CA ILE A 196 -5.51 10.27 -0.04
C ILE A 196 -6.55 10.61 1.03
N ALA A 197 -6.39 9.98 2.18
CA ALA A 197 -7.15 10.24 3.38
C ALA A 197 -6.21 10.63 4.52
N SER A 198 -6.77 10.95 5.68
CA SER A 198 -6.02 11.27 6.88
C SER A 198 -6.55 10.49 8.09
N SER A 199 -5.70 10.24 9.07
CA SER A 199 -6.17 9.77 10.38
C SER A 199 -7.19 10.75 11.00
N ARG A 200 -7.18 12.05 10.58
CA ARG A 200 -8.15 13.08 11.03
C ARG A 200 -9.57 12.82 10.55
N ASP A 201 -9.76 12.03 9.49
CA ASP A 201 -11.10 11.65 9.03
C ASP A 201 -11.85 10.78 10.05
N VAL A 202 -11.14 10.17 10.99
CA VAL A 202 -11.70 9.29 12.03
C VAL A 202 -11.26 9.65 13.46
N ILE A 203 -10.17 10.39 13.62
CA ILE A 203 -9.63 10.83 14.92
C ILE A 203 -9.57 12.36 14.94
N PRO A 204 -10.45 13.06 15.68
CA PRO A 204 -10.36 14.52 15.82
C PRO A 204 -9.01 14.99 16.38
N GLY A 205 -8.54 16.13 15.95
CA GLY A 205 -7.31 16.77 16.42
C GLY A 205 -7.05 18.09 15.72
N ASP A 206 -6.19 18.89 16.29
CA ASP A 206 -5.82 20.24 15.84
C ASP A 206 -4.51 20.30 15.03
N ARG A 207 -3.83 19.17 14.92
CA ARG A 207 -2.60 19.01 14.13
C ARG A 207 -2.82 18.08 12.96
N ALA A 208 -1.96 18.18 11.96
CA ALA A 208 -1.97 17.27 10.83
C ALA A 208 -1.92 15.81 11.30
N GLY A 209 -2.84 15.01 10.80
CA GLY A 209 -2.88 13.58 11.04
C GLY A 209 -1.92 12.81 10.14
N VAL A 210 -1.87 11.51 10.33
CA VAL A 210 -1.09 10.62 9.46
C VAL A 210 -1.80 10.50 8.11
N PRO A 211 -1.15 10.85 6.98
CA PRO A 211 -1.68 10.61 5.65
C PRO A 211 -1.82 9.11 5.38
N LEU A 212 -2.97 8.74 4.85
CA LEU A 212 -3.33 7.39 4.43
C LEU A 212 -3.40 7.38 2.90
N ILE A 213 -2.33 6.90 2.26
CA ILE A 213 -2.20 6.93 0.81
C ILE A 213 -2.63 5.59 0.26
N HIS A 214 -3.74 5.61 -0.48
CA HIS A 214 -4.26 4.45 -1.17
C HIS A 214 -3.80 4.46 -2.62
N THR A 215 -3.44 3.30 -3.15
CA THR A 215 -3.22 3.12 -4.58
C THR A 215 -4.22 2.11 -5.13
N GLY A 216 -4.64 2.32 -6.36
CA GLY A 216 -5.51 1.38 -7.04
C GLY A 216 -4.77 0.12 -7.48
N THR A 217 -5.32 -0.58 -8.45
CA THR A 217 -4.65 -1.78 -8.96
C THR A 217 -3.60 -1.43 -9.99
N THR A 218 -2.34 -1.82 -9.73
CA THR A 218 -1.23 -1.44 -10.61
C THR A 218 -1.21 -2.23 -11.91
N THR A 219 -1.60 -3.50 -11.91
CA THR A 219 -1.49 -4.34 -13.10
C THR A 219 -2.72 -5.19 -13.40
N SER A 220 -3.80 -5.09 -12.63
CA SER A 220 -4.99 -5.91 -12.88
C SER A 220 -6.13 -5.14 -13.58
N ARG A 221 -7.09 -5.88 -14.14
CA ARG A 221 -8.29 -5.32 -14.82
C ARG A 221 -9.40 -4.95 -13.84
N ARG A 222 -9.09 -4.81 -12.54
CA ARG A 222 -10.08 -4.70 -11.47
C ARG A 222 -10.19 -3.29 -10.87
N GLY A 223 -9.67 -2.28 -11.55
CA GLY A 223 -9.87 -0.89 -11.15
C GLY A 223 -11.35 -0.56 -10.92
N ARG A 224 -11.65 0.25 -9.90
CA ARG A 224 -13.00 0.60 -9.47
C ARG A 224 -13.24 2.10 -9.55
N GLY A 225 -14.50 2.50 -9.45
CA GLY A 225 -14.91 3.90 -9.49
C GLY A 225 -14.30 4.63 -10.68
N PRO A 226 -13.68 5.79 -10.47
CA PRO A 226 -13.02 6.59 -11.52
C PRO A 226 -11.88 5.86 -12.23
N GLU A 227 -11.33 4.82 -11.60
CA GLU A 227 -10.26 4.00 -12.16
C GLU A 227 -10.77 2.73 -12.89
N HIS A 228 -12.06 2.65 -13.16
CA HIS A 228 -12.58 1.55 -13.98
C HIS A 228 -11.82 1.49 -15.32
N ARG A 229 -11.21 0.32 -15.62
CA ARG A 229 -10.33 0.09 -16.79
C ARG A 229 -8.99 0.82 -16.79
N LYS A 230 -8.65 1.59 -15.76
CA LYS A 230 -7.31 2.17 -15.56
C LYS A 230 -6.49 1.28 -14.61
N ASN A 231 -5.20 1.55 -14.59
CA ASN A 231 -4.29 1.03 -13.57
C ASN A 231 -3.58 2.22 -12.94
N SER A 232 -3.18 2.11 -11.69
CA SER A 232 -2.54 3.21 -10.98
C SER A 232 -1.40 2.75 -10.08
N CYS A 233 -0.48 3.65 -9.82
CA CYS A 233 0.55 3.57 -8.80
C CYS A 233 0.86 5.00 -8.33
N ASN A 234 1.53 5.15 -7.19
CA ASN A 234 1.90 6.45 -6.66
C ASN A 234 3.42 6.61 -6.61
N ILE A 235 3.92 7.79 -6.93
CA ILE A 235 5.25 8.24 -6.51
C ILE A 235 5.05 9.09 -5.26
N VAL A 236 5.62 8.62 -4.13
CA VAL A 236 5.50 9.27 -2.83
C VAL A 236 6.88 9.79 -2.43
N LYS A 237 7.00 11.09 -2.17
CA LYS A 237 8.22 11.72 -1.68
C LYS A 237 7.98 12.23 -0.26
N VAL A 238 8.73 11.67 0.70
CA VAL A 238 8.72 12.16 2.09
C VAL A 238 9.85 13.17 2.23
N LEU A 239 9.46 14.42 2.37
CA LEU A 239 10.34 15.56 2.56
C LEU A 239 10.48 15.88 4.06
N GLU A 240 11.10 16.99 4.40
CA GLU A 240 11.30 17.40 5.79
C GLU A 240 9.98 17.72 6.49
N ASP A 241 9.15 18.58 5.88
CA ASP A 241 7.88 19.07 6.46
C ASP A 241 6.64 18.58 5.72
N THR A 242 6.78 18.01 4.53
CA THR A 242 5.68 17.63 3.66
C THR A 242 5.85 16.24 3.06
N ILE A 243 4.74 15.68 2.61
CA ILE A 243 4.69 14.47 1.81
C ILE A 243 4.02 14.81 0.49
N GLU A 244 4.75 14.63 -0.60
CA GLU A 244 4.23 14.81 -1.95
C GLU A 244 3.81 13.47 -2.53
N VAL A 245 2.62 13.41 -3.09
CA VAL A 245 2.05 12.23 -3.73
C VAL A 245 1.68 12.57 -5.16
N THR A 246 2.30 11.91 -6.10
CA THR A 246 1.93 12.01 -7.52
C THR A 246 1.37 10.67 -7.97
N PRO A 247 0.05 10.55 -8.17
CA PRO A 247 -0.53 9.36 -8.76
C PRO A 247 -0.13 9.26 -10.23
N HIS A 248 0.07 8.05 -10.70
CA HIS A 248 0.35 7.76 -12.10
C HIS A 248 -0.68 6.78 -12.60
N PHE A 249 -1.26 7.07 -13.76
CA PHE A 249 -2.34 6.28 -14.35
C PHE A 249 -1.92 5.65 -15.68
N PHE A 250 -2.26 4.39 -15.85
CA PHE A 250 -2.12 3.68 -17.13
C PHE A 250 -3.50 3.38 -17.69
N GLU A 251 -3.79 3.92 -18.84
CA GLU A 251 -5.04 3.68 -19.55
C GLU A 251 -5.00 2.38 -20.37
N SER A 252 -6.18 1.84 -20.66
CA SER A 252 -6.31 0.55 -21.36
C SER A 252 -5.60 0.49 -22.70
N ARG A 253 -5.49 1.61 -23.40
CA ARG A 253 -4.82 1.75 -24.71
C ARG A 253 -3.46 2.43 -24.59
N GLY A 254 -3.09 2.88 -23.38
CA GLY A 254 -1.82 3.55 -23.12
C GLY A 254 -0.59 2.67 -23.31
N SER A 255 0.57 3.29 -23.38
CA SER A 255 1.88 2.63 -23.45
C SER A 255 2.72 2.88 -22.20
N ALA A 256 2.42 3.92 -21.43
CA ALA A 256 3.13 4.34 -20.23
C ALA A 256 2.16 4.68 -19.09
N PHE A 257 2.68 4.78 -17.88
CA PHE A 257 2.00 5.43 -16.76
C PHE A 257 2.22 6.93 -16.87
N GLU A 258 1.14 7.70 -16.96
CA GLU A 258 1.17 9.15 -17.04
C GLU A 258 0.91 9.78 -15.66
N PRO A 259 1.61 10.85 -15.28
CA PRO A 259 1.39 11.51 -14.00
C PRO A 259 0.03 12.21 -13.97
N GLY A 260 -0.66 12.06 -12.85
CA GLY A 260 -1.80 12.91 -12.47
C GLY A 260 -1.36 14.13 -11.67
N GLU A 261 -2.32 14.81 -11.08
CA GLU A 261 -2.06 15.99 -10.25
C GLU A 261 -1.30 15.59 -8.97
N MET A 262 -0.24 16.33 -8.68
CA MET A 262 0.55 16.14 -7.45
C MET A 262 -0.15 16.82 -6.28
N VAL A 263 -0.32 16.06 -5.19
CA VAL A 263 -0.86 16.56 -3.93
C VAL A 263 0.25 16.62 -2.89
N SER A 264 0.37 17.76 -2.20
CA SER A 264 1.29 17.94 -1.08
C SER A 264 0.50 18.02 0.22
N VAL A 265 0.85 17.17 1.17
CA VAL A 265 0.24 17.12 2.51
C VAL A 265 1.30 17.36 3.58
N PRO A 266 0.95 18.02 4.71
CA PRO A 266 1.92 18.23 5.79
C PRO A 266 2.29 16.90 6.46
N ARG A 267 3.51 16.80 6.94
CA ARG A 267 3.88 15.68 7.83
C ARG A 267 3.10 15.76 9.14
N PRO A 268 2.82 14.59 9.78
CA PRO A 268 2.09 14.53 11.03
C PRO A 268 2.69 15.41 12.14
N GLY A 269 1.82 15.99 12.97
CA GLY A 269 2.23 16.84 14.08
C GLY A 269 2.45 18.31 13.74
N THR A 270 2.49 18.70 12.45
CA THR A 270 2.53 20.11 12.07
C THR A 270 1.20 20.80 12.38
N PRO A 271 1.19 22.09 12.77
CA PRO A 271 -0.06 22.84 12.92
C PRO A 271 -0.82 22.90 11.59
N MET A 272 -2.11 22.60 11.60
CA MET A 272 -2.95 22.74 10.42
C MET A 272 -3.17 24.20 10.10
N LYS A 273 -2.62 24.69 8.99
CA LYS A 273 -2.85 26.05 8.49
C LYS A 273 -4.08 26.17 7.59
N THR A 274 -4.59 25.06 7.05
CA THR A 274 -5.76 24.99 6.15
C THR A 274 -6.36 23.59 6.19
N ALA A 275 -7.64 23.48 5.81
CA ALA A 275 -8.32 22.17 5.68
C ALA A 275 -7.56 21.26 4.70
N TYR A 276 -7.50 19.97 5.01
CA TYR A 276 -6.94 18.94 4.13
C TYR A 276 -7.68 19.00 2.78
N PRO A 277 -7.00 19.04 1.64
CA PRO A 277 -7.67 18.87 0.36
C PRO A 277 -8.23 17.44 0.31
N GLY A 278 -9.50 17.31 0.63
CA GLY A 278 -10.19 16.05 0.47
C GLY A 278 -10.26 15.72 -1.02
N THR A 279 -9.73 14.57 -1.40
CA THR A 279 -9.88 13.90 -2.69
C THR A 279 -9.34 14.66 -3.92
N PHE A 280 -8.72 13.92 -4.82
CA PHE A 280 -8.40 14.43 -6.17
C PHE A 280 -9.70 14.95 -6.82
N PRO A 281 -9.67 16.13 -7.48
CA PRO A 281 -10.83 16.64 -8.19
C PRO A 281 -11.34 15.55 -9.15
N GLN A 282 -12.63 15.33 -9.12
CA GLN A 282 -13.29 14.58 -10.19
C GLN A 282 -13.34 15.52 -11.39
N GLU A 283 -12.63 15.20 -12.47
CA GLU A 283 -12.86 15.85 -13.75
C GLU A 283 -14.28 15.46 -14.21
N ASP A 284 -15.13 16.47 -14.45
CA ASP A 284 -16.47 16.34 -15.01
C ASP A 284 -16.48 15.70 -16.42
#